data_d2c14910d49c8fc69dd5dbd8b82db1ea
#
_entry.id   d2c14910d49c8fc69dd5dbd8b82db1ea
#
_cell.length_a   1.000
_cell.length_b   1.000
_cell.length_c   1.000
_cell.angle_alpha   90.00
_cell.angle_beta   90.00
_cell.angle_gamma   90.00
#
_symmetry.space_group_name_H-M   'P 1'
#
loop_
_entity.id
_entity.type
_entity.pdbx_description
1 polymer ?
#
loop_
_entity_poly.entity_id
_entity_poly.type
_entity_poly.pdbx_seq_one_letter_code
_entity_poly.pdbx_strand_id
1 'polypeptide(L)'
;ENIWAMLEKDAPPGFSRDSFYTTALTAMIVKEEGEATDSPRIKHECGAMAMASLHYAYDQWRNFGHQPPNAVASVWDEYTSLLSEFPEERRHQRIHLGHNCWVIPEEQQFLTKELLQATCLIGTQEELIDKLRSLNEAGLNQIMNLPSFDPRYEVLETIAEKIIPFV
;
A
#
# COMPACT_ATOMS: atom_id res chain seq x y z
N GLU A 1 -4.61 -1.76 -16.50
CA GLU A 1 -4.99 -1.28 -17.86
C GLU A 1 -4.81 0.23 -17.99
N ASN A 2 -5.29 1.04 -17.04
CA ASN A 2 -5.18 2.51 -17.16
C ASN A 2 -3.73 3.03 -17.18
N ILE A 3 -2.81 2.39 -16.45
CA ILE A 3 -1.39 2.80 -16.44
C ILE A 3 -0.74 2.64 -17.81
N TRP A 4 -1.00 1.51 -18.47
CA TRP A 4 -0.49 1.29 -19.84
C TRP A 4 -1.03 2.31 -20.85
N ALA A 5 -2.32 2.62 -20.79
CA ALA A 5 -2.92 3.63 -21.65
C ALA A 5 -2.34 5.04 -21.41
N MET A 6 -1.99 5.37 -20.17
CA MET A 6 -1.31 6.63 -19.83
C MET A 6 0.12 6.66 -20.37
N LEU A 7 0.89 5.58 -20.17
CA LEU A 7 2.27 5.48 -20.65
C LEU A 7 2.35 5.53 -22.19
N GLU A 8 1.45 4.82 -22.88
CA GLU A 8 1.44 4.77 -24.34
C GLU A 8 1.04 6.09 -24.99
N LYS A 9 0.20 6.88 -24.31
CA LYS A 9 -0.24 8.19 -24.83
C LYS A 9 0.93 9.16 -25.03
N ASP A 10 1.91 9.14 -24.12
CA ASP A 10 3.03 10.07 -24.10
C ASP A 10 4.38 9.35 -24.38
N ALA A 11 4.32 8.10 -24.85
CA ALA A 11 5.50 7.27 -25.07
C ALA A 11 6.36 7.79 -26.23
N PRO A 12 7.70 7.73 -26.12
CA PRO A 12 8.59 8.09 -27.22
C PRO A 12 8.49 7.08 -28.37
N PRO A 13 8.90 7.46 -29.59
CA PRO A 13 8.97 6.53 -30.72
C PRO A 13 9.81 5.29 -30.38
N GLY A 14 9.27 4.11 -30.66
CA GLY A 14 9.92 2.83 -30.35
C GLY A 14 9.62 2.26 -28.95
N PHE A 15 8.78 2.90 -28.16
CA PHE A 15 8.29 2.32 -26.92
C PHE A 15 7.57 0.99 -27.19
N SER A 16 7.88 -0.02 -26.39
CA SER A 16 7.20 -1.31 -26.39
C SER A 16 6.95 -1.77 -24.95
N ARG A 17 5.74 -2.22 -24.66
CA ARG A 17 5.39 -2.81 -23.35
C ARG A 17 6.31 -3.97 -23.00
N ASP A 18 6.63 -4.82 -23.97
CA ASP A 18 7.44 -6.02 -23.78
C ASP A 18 8.88 -5.72 -23.33
N SER A 19 9.36 -4.51 -23.62
CA SER A 19 10.70 -4.05 -23.19
C SER A 19 10.68 -3.21 -21.91
N PHE A 20 9.49 -2.91 -21.37
CA PHE A 20 9.34 -2.04 -20.20
C PHE A 20 9.18 -2.88 -18.93
N TYR A 21 10.19 -2.85 -18.07
CA TYR A 21 10.14 -3.57 -16.79
C TYR A 21 9.34 -2.78 -15.76
N THR A 22 8.30 -3.42 -15.23
CA THR A 22 7.38 -2.79 -14.27
C THR A 22 7.57 -3.33 -12.87
N THR A 23 7.52 -2.44 -11.89
CA THR A 23 7.64 -2.78 -10.47
C THR A 23 6.53 -2.10 -9.67
N ALA A 24 5.88 -2.84 -8.79
CA ALA A 24 4.96 -2.28 -7.81
C ALA A 24 5.55 -2.38 -6.41
N LEU A 25 5.53 -1.26 -5.66
CA LEU A 25 5.86 -1.22 -4.24
C LEU A 25 4.58 -1.36 -3.43
N THR A 26 4.50 -2.39 -2.57
CA THR A 26 3.36 -2.65 -1.70
C THR A 26 3.78 -3.55 -0.54
N ALA A 27 2.89 -3.78 0.44
CA ALA A 27 3.04 -4.87 1.39
C ALA A 27 2.15 -6.05 0.96
N MET A 28 2.71 -7.25 0.96
CA MET A 28 1.98 -8.49 0.68
C MET A 28 1.93 -9.36 1.93
N ILE A 29 0.72 -9.72 2.36
CA ILE A 29 0.45 -10.45 3.60
C ILE A 29 -0.41 -11.67 3.30
N VAL A 30 0.09 -12.84 3.68
CA VAL A 30 -0.68 -14.09 3.63
C VAL A 30 -1.57 -14.17 4.87
N LYS A 31 -2.87 -14.06 4.69
CA LYS A 31 -3.84 -14.22 5.78
C LYS A 31 -4.25 -15.68 5.98
N GLU A 32 -4.65 -16.03 7.18
CA GLU A 32 -5.24 -17.34 7.47
C GLU A 32 -6.68 -17.39 6.95
N GLU A 33 -7.20 -18.62 6.73
CA GLU A 33 -8.60 -18.82 6.34
C GLU A 33 -9.55 -18.22 7.38
N GLY A 34 -10.50 -17.42 6.90
CA GLY A 34 -11.47 -16.72 7.77
C GLY A 34 -10.93 -15.54 8.55
N GLU A 35 -9.62 -15.23 8.46
CA GLU A 35 -9.05 -14.06 9.10
C GLU A 35 -9.56 -12.76 8.48
N ALA A 36 -9.97 -11.82 9.31
CA ALA A 36 -10.38 -10.49 8.85
C ALA A 36 -9.19 -9.71 8.27
N THR A 37 -9.38 -9.03 7.15
CA THR A 37 -8.34 -8.21 6.49
C THR A 37 -7.80 -7.09 7.38
N ASP A 38 -8.57 -6.66 8.34
CA ASP A 38 -8.21 -5.63 9.34
C ASP A 38 -7.96 -6.21 10.73
N SER A 39 -7.56 -7.49 10.81
CA SER A 39 -7.16 -8.12 12.07
C SER A 39 -5.96 -7.37 12.69
N PRO A 40 -5.79 -7.44 14.02
CA PRO A 40 -4.63 -6.80 14.68
C PRO A 40 -3.28 -7.25 14.08
N ARG A 41 -3.15 -8.53 13.71
CA ARG A 41 -1.96 -9.07 13.07
C ARG A 41 -1.69 -8.42 11.72
N ILE A 42 -2.70 -8.39 10.83
CA ILE A 42 -2.56 -7.78 9.50
C ILE A 42 -2.24 -6.29 9.61
N LYS A 43 -2.91 -5.55 10.50
CA LYS A 43 -2.58 -4.15 10.78
C LYS A 43 -1.13 -3.97 11.25
N HIS A 44 -0.63 -4.88 12.08
CA HIS A 44 0.76 -4.86 12.51
C HIS A 44 1.73 -5.11 11.37
N GLU A 45 1.42 -6.07 10.49
CA GLU A 45 2.32 -6.52 9.42
C GLU A 45 2.40 -5.57 8.22
N CYS A 46 1.31 -4.87 7.86
CA CYS A 46 1.30 -3.98 6.70
C CYS A 46 0.72 -2.58 6.96
N GLY A 47 0.34 -2.27 8.18
CA GLY A 47 -0.27 -0.98 8.50
C GLY A 47 0.62 0.21 8.15
N ALA A 48 1.94 0.09 8.29
CA ALA A 48 2.87 1.16 7.93
C ALA A 48 2.80 1.51 6.42
N MET A 49 2.66 0.51 5.54
CA MET A 49 2.47 0.73 4.11
C MET A 49 1.11 1.36 3.81
N ALA A 50 0.05 0.92 4.49
CA ALA A 50 -1.27 1.50 4.33
C ALA A 50 -1.31 2.97 4.79
N MET A 51 -0.71 3.28 5.94
CA MET A 51 -0.62 4.67 6.43
C MET A 51 0.18 5.56 5.51
N ALA A 52 1.25 5.08 4.87
CA ALA A 52 1.98 5.86 3.89
C ALA A 52 1.08 6.39 2.77
N SER A 53 0.09 5.59 2.32
CA SER A 53 -0.86 6.03 1.31
C SER A 53 -1.79 7.15 1.80
N LEU A 54 -2.19 7.14 3.07
CA LEU A 54 -2.94 8.23 3.69
C LEU A 54 -2.07 9.51 3.82
N HIS A 55 -0.80 9.35 4.20
CA HIS A 55 0.18 10.45 4.24
C HIS A 55 0.34 11.11 2.86
N TYR A 56 0.50 10.31 1.80
CA TYR A 56 0.57 10.81 0.43
C TYR A 56 -0.73 11.49 -0.02
N ALA A 57 -1.89 10.95 0.33
CA ALA A 57 -3.17 11.58 0.02
C ALA A 57 -3.25 12.98 0.64
N TYR A 58 -2.79 13.13 1.89
CA TYR A 58 -2.75 14.43 2.57
C TYR A 58 -1.77 15.40 1.88
N ASP A 59 -0.56 14.96 1.54
CA ASP A 59 0.41 15.80 0.85
C ASP A 59 -0.07 16.23 -0.55
N GLN A 60 -0.71 15.36 -1.30
CA GLN A 60 -1.31 15.67 -2.59
C GLN A 60 -2.45 16.69 -2.46
N TRP A 61 -3.32 16.51 -1.47
CA TRP A 61 -4.38 17.46 -1.17
C TRP A 61 -3.81 18.83 -0.76
N ARG A 62 -2.86 18.85 0.18
CA ARG A 62 -2.29 20.09 0.72
C ARG A 62 -1.49 20.87 -0.32
N ASN A 63 -0.67 20.19 -1.11
CA ASN A 63 0.27 20.84 -2.02
C ASN A 63 -0.32 21.15 -3.40
N PHE A 64 -1.30 20.35 -3.85
CA PHE A 64 -1.82 20.41 -5.22
C PHE A 64 -3.34 20.51 -5.29
N GLY A 65 -4.07 20.48 -4.17
CA GLY A 65 -5.53 20.54 -4.13
C GLY A 65 -6.22 19.26 -4.68
N HIS A 66 -5.51 18.15 -4.77
CA HIS A 66 -6.09 16.89 -5.23
C HIS A 66 -7.13 16.38 -4.24
N GLN A 67 -8.24 15.86 -4.74
CA GLN A 67 -9.22 15.23 -3.87
C GLN A 67 -8.67 13.93 -3.28
N PRO A 68 -8.96 13.65 -1.99
CA PRO A 68 -8.53 12.41 -1.37
C PRO A 68 -9.17 11.20 -2.07
N PRO A 69 -8.43 10.08 -2.21
CA PRO A 69 -8.98 8.84 -2.77
C PRO A 69 -10.15 8.31 -1.93
N ASN A 70 -11.09 7.61 -2.58
CA ASN A 70 -12.24 6.99 -1.89
C ASN A 70 -11.83 6.06 -0.74
N ALA A 71 -10.69 5.40 -0.85
CA ALA A 71 -10.19 4.49 0.18
C ALA A 71 -9.90 5.16 1.53
N VAL A 72 -9.71 6.47 1.55
CA VAL A 72 -9.45 7.24 2.78
C VAL A 72 -10.63 8.16 3.18
N ALA A 73 -11.70 8.17 2.40
CA ALA A 73 -12.81 9.11 2.58
C ALA A 73 -13.46 9.01 3.97
N SER A 74 -13.59 7.79 4.51
CA SER A 74 -14.22 7.54 5.81
C SER A 74 -13.43 8.07 7.01
N VAL A 75 -12.14 8.30 6.86
CA VAL A 75 -11.23 8.76 7.93
C VAL A 75 -10.65 10.14 7.66
N TRP A 76 -10.98 10.75 6.52
CA TRP A 76 -10.31 11.95 6.02
C TRP A 76 -10.44 13.14 6.96
N ASP A 77 -11.65 13.45 7.39
CA ASP A 77 -11.92 14.62 8.23
C ASP A 77 -11.27 14.49 9.61
N GLU A 78 -11.31 13.28 10.20
CA GLU A 78 -10.67 13.01 11.48
C GLU A 78 -9.14 13.07 11.37
N TYR A 79 -8.57 12.51 10.30
CA TYR A 79 -7.14 12.54 10.05
C TYR A 79 -6.63 13.97 9.83
N THR A 80 -7.31 14.77 9.01
CA THR A 80 -6.94 16.18 8.78
C THR A 80 -7.09 17.02 10.04
N SER A 81 -8.11 16.73 10.87
CA SER A 81 -8.28 17.36 12.18
C SER A 81 -7.11 17.04 13.11
N LEU A 82 -6.70 15.77 13.21
CA LEU A 82 -5.52 15.37 13.99
C LEU A 82 -4.27 16.13 13.54
N LEU A 83 -4.02 16.21 12.25
CA LEU A 83 -2.86 16.92 11.73
C LEU A 83 -2.92 18.43 11.96
N SER A 84 -4.12 19.02 12.05
CA SER A 84 -4.29 20.46 12.34
C SER A 84 -3.88 20.85 13.74
N GLU A 85 -3.80 19.92 14.69
CA GLU A 85 -3.31 20.14 16.05
C GLU A 85 -1.80 20.42 16.10
N PHE A 86 -1.08 20.09 15.03
CA PHE A 86 0.36 20.32 14.94
C PHE A 86 0.65 21.64 14.21
N PRO A 87 1.70 22.37 14.65
CA PRO A 87 2.16 23.59 13.98
C PRO A 87 2.40 23.33 12.49
N GLU A 88 1.93 24.23 11.64
CA GLU A 88 1.99 24.05 10.19
C GLU A 88 3.40 23.81 9.67
N GLU A 89 4.39 24.54 10.22
CA GLU A 89 5.79 24.45 9.85
C GLU A 89 6.46 23.11 10.22
N ARG A 90 5.84 22.33 11.13
CA ARG A 90 6.34 21.01 11.58
C ARG A 90 5.45 19.85 11.16
N ARG A 91 4.33 20.13 10.54
CA ARG A 91 3.34 19.11 10.15
C ARG A 91 3.92 18.06 9.21
N HIS A 92 4.82 18.45 8.31
CA HIS A 92 5.52 17.52 7.44
C HIS A 92 6.37 16.49 8.21
N GLN A 93 6.96 16.86 9.34
CA GLN A 93 7.71 15.93 10.19
C GLN A 93 6.79 14.95 10.89
N ARG A 94 5.59 15.40 11.29
CA ARG A 94 4.58 14.56 11.92
C ARG A 94 4.02 13.52 10.96
N ILE A 95 3.71 13.89 9.73
CA ILE A 95 3.19 13.01 8.69
C ILE A 95 4.17 11.87 8.38
N HIS A 96 5.46 12.14 8.38
CA HIS A 96 6.47 11.13 8.05
C HIS A 96 7.05 10.38 9.26
N LEU A 97 6.49 10.58 10.44
CA LEU A 97 6.91 9.83 11.62
C LEU A 97 6.51 8.36 11.49
N GLY A 98 7.48 7.47 11.54
CA GLY A 98 7.26 6.04 11.34
C GLY A 98 7.02 5.58 9.90
N HIS A 99 7.08 6.49 8.92
CA HIS A 99 6.74 6.22 7.51
C HIS A 99 7.34 4.92 6.97
N ASN A 100 6.48 4.02 6.49
CA ASN A 100 6.81 2.67 6.00
C ASN A 100 7.50 1.72 7.02
N CYS A 101 7.66 2.13 8.26
CA CYS A 101 8.31 1.31 9.29
C CYS A 101 7.34 0.83 10.36
N TRP A 102 6.60 1.74 10.95
CA TRP A 102 5.60 1.45 11.99
C TRP A 102 4.47 2.47 11.96
N VAL A 103 3.34 2.13 12.55
CA VAL A 103 2.20 3.04 12.73
C VAL A 103 2.25 3.60 14.13
N ILE A 104 2.24 4.92 14.25
CA ILE A 104 2.20 5.58 15.54
C ILE A 104 0.82 5.37 16.22
N PRO A 105 0.76 5.39 17.57
CA PRO A 105 -0.47 5.05 18.30
C PRO A 105 -1.71 5.84 17.86
N GLU A 106 -1.56 7.14 17.61
CA GLU A 106 -2.67 8.02 17.23
C GLU A 106 -3.22 7.73 15.83
N GLU A 107 -2.44 7.08 14.96
CA GLU A 107 -2.84 6.74 13.60
C GLU A 107 -3.44 5.34 13.47
N GLN A 108 -3.34 4.49 14.49
CA GLN A 108 -3.89 3.13 14.46
C GLN A 108 -5.39 3.09 14.13
N GLN A 109 -6.15 4.08 14.56
CA GLN A 109 -7.58 4.21 14.31
C GLN A 109 -7.93 4.41 12.84
N PHE A 110 -7.01 4.93 12.02
CA PHE A 110 -7.22 5.19 10.59
C PHE A 110 -6.91 3.98 9.70
N LEU A 111 -6.39 2.89 10.26
CA LEU A 111 -6.18 1.63 9.54
C LEU A 111 -7.52 0.91 9.32
N THR A 112 -8.28 1.38 8.36
CA THR A 112 -9.55 0.75 7.95
C THR A 112 -9.30 -0.42 7.00
N LYS A 113 -10.29 -1.31 6.91
CA LYS A 113 -10.28 -2.41 5.94
C LYS A 113 -10.13 -1.89 4.51
N GLU A 114 -10.83 -0.81 4.19
CA GLU A 114 -10.84 -0.18 2.86
C GLU A 114 -9.45 0.34 2.50
N LEU A 115 -8.77 1.02 3.44
CA LEU A 115 -7.42 1.52 3.22
C LEU A 115 -6.43 0.37 3.02
N LEU A 116 -6.47 -0.65 3.87
CA LEU A 116 -5.62 -1.84 3.77
C LEU A 116 -5.80 -2.56 2.42
N GLN A 117 -7.05 -2.79 2.00
CA GLN A 117 -7.36 -3.46 0.73
C GLN A 117 -6.98 -2.63 -0.51
N ALA A 118 -7.00 -1.30 -0.40
CA ALA A 118 -6.64 -0.42 -1.51
C ALA A 118 -5.12 -0.30 -1.71
N THR A 119 -4.32 -0.58 -0.69
CA THR A 119 -2.89 -0.27 -0.66
C THR A 119 -1.99 -1.49 -0.54
N CYS A 120 -2.50 -2.60 0.01
CA CYS A 120 -1.74 -3.80 0.26
C CYS A 120 -2.34 -5.02 -0.47
N LEU A 121 -1.50 -6.00 -0.76
CA LEU A 121 -1.92 -7.31 -1.25
C LEU A 121 -2.17 -8.22 -0.03
N ILE A 122 -3.41 -8.42 0.33
CA ILE A 122 -3.82 -9.21 1.50
C ILE A 122 -4.77 -10.29 1.02
N GLY A 123 -4.44 -11.55 1.27
CA GLY A 123 -5.25 -12.68 0.86
C GLY A 123 -4.75 -13.99 1.45
N THR A 124 -5.54 -15.06 1.32
CA THR A 124 -5.04 -16.41 1.55
C THR A 124 -3.95 -16.77 0.54
N GLN A 125 -3.24 -17.85 0.76
CA GLN A 125 -2.23 -18.32 -0.18
C GLN A 125 -2.78 -18.41 -1.62
N GLU A 126 -3.93 -19.03 -1.80
CA GLU A 126 -4.55 -19.23 -3.10
C GLU A 126 -4.97 -17.89 -3.73
N GLU A 127 -5.66 -17.02 -2.97
CA GLU A 127 -6.07 -15.68 -3.42
C GLU A 127 -4.88 -14.84 -3.89
N LEU A 128 -3.75 -14.91 -3.18
CA LEU A 128 -2.54 -14.16 -3.55
C LEU A 128 -1.86 -14.72 -4.79
N ILE A 129 -1.76 -16.04 -4.93
CA ILE A 129 -1.19 -16.67 -6.12
C ILE A 129 -1.99 -16.29 -7.36
N ASP A 130 -3.32 -16.37 -7.31
CA ASP A 130 -4.19 -15.99 -8.42
C ASP A 130 -4.08 -14.48 -8.72
N LYS A 131 -3.99 -13.66 -7.69
CA LYS A 131 -3.79 -12.21 -7.86
C LYS A 131 -2.45 -11.90 -8.53
N LEU A 132 -1.36 -12.57 -8.11
CA LEU A 132 -0.03 -12.38 -8.69
C LEU A 132 0.00 -12.79 -10.17
N ARG A 133 -0.62 -13.92 -10.52
CA ARG A 133 -0.77 -14.35 -11.92
C ARG A 133 -1.52 -13.32 -12.75
N SER A 134 -2.66 -12.84 -12.24
CA SER A 134 -3.44 -11.79 -12.92
C SER A 134 -2.65 -10.48 -13.10
N LEU A 135 -1.84 -10.09 -12.12
CA LEU A 135 -0.98 -8.91 -12.22
C LEU A 135 0.14 -9.12 -13.25
N ASN A 136 0.73 -10.30 -13.31
CA ASN A 136 1.73 -10.65 -14.31
C ASN A 136 1.14 -10.63 -15.74
N GLU A 137 -0.04 -11.20 -15.93
CA GLU A 137 -0.77 -11.13 -17.21
C GLU A 137 -1.12 -9.69 -17.63
N ALA A 138 -1.35 -8.81 -16.63
CA ALA A 138 -1.53 -7.38 -16.87
C ALA A 138 -0.22 -6.62 -17.16
N GLY A 139 0.93 -7.31 -17.08
CA GLY A 139 2.24 -6.76 -17.41
C GLY A 139 3.05 -6.29 -16.20
N LEU A 140 2.73 -6.71 -14.98
CA LEU A 140 3.57 -6.44 -13.80
C LEU A 140 4.67 -7.51 -13.72
N ASN A 141 5.93 -7.09 -13.69
CA ASN A 141 7.09 -7.98 -13.65
C ASN A 141 7.60 -8.24 -12.23
N GLN A 142 7.45 -7.29 -11.32
CA GLN A 142 8.02 -7.39 -9.98
C GLN A 142 7.14 -6.75 -8.92
N ILE A 143 7.11 -7.37 -7.75
CA ILE A 143 6.62 -6.75 -6.51
C ILE A 143 7.80 -6.53 -5.57
N MET A 144 7.96 -5.30 -5.12
CA MET A 144 8.82 -4.94 -4.00
C MET A 144 7.99 -4.98 -2.73
N ASN A 145 8.17 -6.02 -1.93
CA ASN A 145 7.42 -6.19 -0.70
C ASN A 145 8.03 -5.36 0.43
N LEU A 146 7.21 -4.50 1.04
CA LEU A 146 7.60 -3.63 2.14
C LEU A 146 6.65 -3.81 3.33
N PRO A 147 6.79 -4.87 4.12
CA PRO A 147 6.04 -5.04 5.36
C PRO A 147 6.50 -4.06 6.42
N SER A 148 5.72 -3.90 7.50
CA SER A 148 6.15 -3.14 8.69
C SER A 148 7.48 -3.67 9.24
N PHE A 149 8.25 -2.81 9.88
CA PHE A 149 9.66 -3.09 10.22
C PHE A 149 9.83 -4.25 11.21
N ASP A 150 9.03 -4.28 12.27
CA ASP A 150 9.18 -5.31 13.31
C ASP A 150 8.90 -6.74 12.81
N PRO A 151 7.74 -7.03 12.15
CA PRO A 151 7.40 -8.38 11.70
C PRO A 151 7.97 -8.74 10.31
N ARG A 152 8.87 -7.94 9.76
CA ARG A 152 9.32 -8.10 8.36
C ARG A 152 9.91 -9.47 8.03
N TYR A 153 10.65 -10.07 8.96
CA TYR A 153 11.29 -11.36 8.71
C TYR A 153 10.27 -12.49 8.66
N GLU A 154 9.33 -12.52 9.59
CA GLU A 154 8.24 -13.49 9.65
C GLU A 154 7.34 -13.39 8.41
N VAL A 155 7.04 -12.16 7.97
CA VAL A 155 6.28 -11.93 6.74
C VAL A 155 7.05 -12.43 5.52
N LEU A 156 8.35 -12.12 5.41
CA LEU A 156 9.17 -12.55 4.27
C LEU A 156 9.36 -14.07 4.25
N GLU A 157 9.56 -14.71 5.39
CA GLU A 157 9.63 -16.18 5.52
C GLU A 157 8.31 -16.83 5.07
N THR A 158 7.17 -16.30 5.52
CA THR A 158 5.85 -16.78 5.11
C THR A 158 5.65 -16.69 3.59
N ILE A 159 6.07 -15.58 2.98
CA ILE A 159 6.00 -15.40 1.52
C ILE A 159 6.94 -16.38 0.80
N ALA A 160 8.15 -16.55 1.31
CA ALA A 160 9.13 -17.48 0.74
C ALA A 160 8.62 -18.92 0.75
N GLU A 161 7.91 -19.31 1.79
CA GLU A 161 7.37 -20.67 1.93
C GLU A 161 6.05 -20.88 1.19
N LYS A 162 5.12 -19.91 1.31
CA LYS A 162 3.73 -20.09 0.85
C LYS A 162 3.45 -19.49 -0.54
N ILE A 163 4.28 -18.60 -1.06
CA ILE A 163 3.99 -17.89 -2.32
C ILE A 163 5.04 -18.19 -3.39
N ILE A 164 6.33 -17.94 -3.11
CA ILE A 164 7.39 -18.03 -4.14
C ILE A 164 7.41 -19.38 -4.88
N PRO A 165 7.21 -20.56 -4.24
CA PRO A 165 7.25 -21.83 -4.95
C PRO A 165 6.10 -22.04 -5.96
N PHE A 166 5.09 -21.19 -5.97
CA PHE A 166 3.84 -21.38 -6.73
C PHE A 166 3.59 -20.33 -7.81
N VAL A 167 4.49 -19.35 -7.96
CA VAL A 167 4.36 -18.24 -8.92
C VAL A 167 5.50 -18.21 -9.93
#